data_44ac65928fa3dae88906dea8ac563bdb
#
_entry.id   44ac65928fa3dae88906dea8ac563bdb
#
_cell.length_a   1.000
_cell.length_b   1.000
_cell.length_c   1.000
_cell.angle_alpha   90.00
_cell.angle_beta   90.00
_cell.angle_gamma   90.00
#
_symmetry.space_group_name_H-M   'P 1'
#
loop_
_entity.id
_entity.type
_entity.pdbx_description
1 polymer ?
#
loop_
_entity_poly.entity_id
_entity_poly.type
_entity_poly.pdbx_seq_one_letter_code
_entity_poly.pdbx_strand_id
1 'polypeptide(L)'
;HDQSFINNKQYHNQYNKKHLPPASYNLSTVYKNRSIHSFCMCPGGIIAPCATNSNELVTNGWSPSRRDNKTANSGIVVQLKKKDFDTRKYKHFAALEFQKKIENKAYRLSNQTQKVPAQKLSDFMNDKLSVNIPKTSYIPGTISVKMSELFPRFIYETLRGAFLEFDKKMSGYISNNAIVHAPESRTSSPIRIPRNNITLENEQIDGLFPCGEGAGYAGGIMSAAIDGEKVAFKLSEKITKRGLQ
;
A
#
# COMPACT_ATOMS: atom_id res chain seq x y z
N HIS A 1 1.97 -12.95 -6.10
CA HIS A 1 2.86 -14.09 -6.41
C HIS A 1 2.48 -15.34 -5.62
N ASP A 2 2.81 -16.50 -6.15
CA ASP A 2 2.79 -17.73 -5.35
C ASP A 2 3.90 -17.68 -4.30
N GLN A 3 3.60 -18.10 -3.06
CA GLN A 3 4.59 -18.16 -1.98
C GLN A 3 5.72 -19.14 -2.31
N SER A 4 5.43 -20.23 -3.01
CA SER A 4 6.43 -21.21 -3.46
C SER A 4 7.50 -20.61 -4.37
N PHE A 5 7.11 -19.70 -5.27
CA PHE A 5 8.07 -18.96 -6.11
C PHE A 5 9.08 -18.20 -5.25
N ILE A 6 8.63 -17.49 -4.23
CA ILE A 6 9.48 -16.69 -3.36
C ILE A 6 10.37 -17.60 -2.49
N ASN A 7 9.79 -18.68 -1.94
CA ASN A 7 10.55 -19.67 -1.18
C ASN A 7 11.69 -20.28 -2.02
N ASN A 8 11.40 -20.66 -3.25
CA ASN A 8 12.40 -21.25 -4.14
C ASN A 8 13.52 -20.25 -4.50
N LYS A 9 13.19 -18.97 -4.63
CA LYS A 9 14.19 -17.93 -4.89
C LYS A 9 15.09 -17.69 -3.69
N GLN A 10 14.53 -17.52 -2.49
CA GLN A 10 15.30 -17.25 -1.28
C GLN A 10 16.10 -18.48 -0.81
N TYR A 11 15.54 -19.67 -0.91
CA TYR A 11 16.14 -20.90 -0.38
C TYR A 11 16.70 -21.83 -1.46
N HIS A 12 16.90 -21.34 -2.69
CA HIS A 12 17.51 -22.10 -3.78
C HIS A 12 16.90 -23.48 -3.99
N ASN A 13 15.55 -23.57 -3.98
CA ASN A 13 14.75 -24.80 -4.06
C ASN A 13 14.93 -25.80 -2.89
N GLN A 14 15.52 -25.36 -1.78
CA GLN A 14 15.73 -26.19 -0.58
C GLN A 14 14.76 -25.81 0.56
N TYR A 15 13.63 -25.19 0.23
CA TYR A 15 12.66 -24.79 1.25
C TYR A 15 12.06 -26.00 1.98
N ASN A 16 12.18 -25.99 3.30
CA ASN A 16 11.56 -26.96 4.20
C ASN A 16 10.73 -26.24 5.27
N LYS A 17 9.43 -26.33 5.17
CA LYS A 17 8.49 -25.64 6.07
C LYS A 17 8.70 -26.00 7.57
N LYS A 18 9.27 -27.15 7.88
CA LYS A 18 9.53 -27.58 9.27
C LYS A 18 10.65 -26.76 9.92
N HIS A 19 11.62 -26.29 9.13
CA HIS A 19 12.84 -25.67 9.63
C HIS A 19 13.05 -24.21 9.18
N LEU A 20 12.34 -23.79 8.13
CA LEU A 20 12.52 -22.47 7.54
C LEU A 20 11.19 -21.69 7.54
N PRO A 21 11.21 -20.39 7.86
CA PRO A 21 10.03 -19.54 7.74
C PRO A 21 9.67 -19.33 6.26
N PRO A 22 8.43 -18.95 5.94
CA PRO A 22 8.09 -18.52 4.60
C PRO A 22 8.97 -17.35 4.15
N ALA A 23 9.51 -17.45 2.94
CA ALA A 23 10.41 -16.47 2.38
C ALA A 23 9.74 -15.10 2.16
N SER A 24 10.52 -14.06 2.29
CA SER A 24 10.11 -12.67 2.05
C SER A 24 11.13 -11.95 1.17
N TYR A 25 10.74 -10.81 0.60
CA TYR A 25 11.63 -9.97 -0.18
C TYR A 25 11.43 -8.48 0.15
N ASN A 26 12.46 -7.70 -0.13
CA ASN A 26 12.41 -6.26 -0.16
C ASN A 26 13.05 -5.79 -1.48
N LEU A 27 12.25 -5.14 -2.32
CA LEU A 27 12.68 -4.64 -3.62
C LEU A 27 12.49 -3.14 -3.68
N SER A 28 13.51 -2.45 -4.13
CA SER A 28 13.48 -1.00 -4.32
C SER A 28 14.24 -0.60 -5.57
N THR A 29 13.82 0.48 -6.20
CA THR A 29 14.50 1.07 -7.35
C THR A 29 14.13 2.55 -7.48
N VAL A 30 14.85 3.25 -8.34
CA VAL A 30 14.53 4.61 -8.77
C VAL A 30 14.30 4.60 -10.28
N TYR A 31 13.15 5.08 -10.72
CA TYR A 31 12.82 5.21 -12.13
C TYR A 31 12.26 6.60 -12.43
N LYS A 32 12.77 7.27 -13.46
CA LYS A 32 12.37 8.63 -13.84
C LYS A 32 12.35 9.61 -12.63
N ASN A 33 13.38 9.52 -11.79
CA ASN A 33 13.54 10.36 -10.59
C ASN A 33 12.40 10.21 -9.56
N ARG A 34 11.84 8.98 -9.43
CA ARG A 34 10.87 8.58 -8.40
C ARG A 34 11.37 7.31 -7.73
N SER A 35 11.26 7.26 -6.42
CA SER A 35 11.51 6.02 -5.67
C SER A 35 10.30 5.10 -5.79
N ILE A 36 10.57 3.81 -6.02
CA ILE A 36 9.59 2.74 -6.01
C ILE A 36 10.12 1.63 -5.12
N HIS A 37 9.28 1.11 -4.26
CA HIS A 37 9.67 0.01 -3.38
C HIS A 37 8.49 -0.91 -3.06
N SER A 38 8.82 -2.16 -2.72
CA SER A 38 7.87 -3.07 -2.10
C SER A 38 7.63 -2.64 -0.66
N PHE A 39 6.37 -2.52 -0.29
CA PHE A 39 5.93 -2.12 1.03
C PHE A 39 5.14 -3.26 1.68
N CYS A 40 5.36 -3.50 2.98
CA CYS A 40 4.63 -4.52 3.75
C CYS A 40 4.50 -5.85 3.00
N MET A 41 5.63 -6.45 2.56
CA MET A 41 5.61 -7.78 1.96
C MET A 41 5.06 -8.79 2.98
N CYS A 42 4.02 -9.50 2.58
CA CYS A 42 3.22 -10.41 3.40
C CYS A 42 3.39 -11.86 2.93
N PRO A 43 4.34 -12.63 3.51
CA PRO A 43 4.51 -14.05 3.22
C PRO A 43 3.27 -14.84 3.62
N GLY A 44 2.84 -15.79 2.77
CA GLY A 44 1.61 -16.55 3.00
C GLY A 44 0.40 -15.65 3.27
N GLY A 45 0.37 -14.50 2.61
CA GLY A 45 -0.57 -13.43 2.89
C GLY A 45 -1.84 -13.46 2.05
N ILE A 46 -2.78 -12.66 2.46
CA ILE A 46 -4.05 -12.42 1.77
C ILE A 46 -4.21 -10.93 1.49
N ILE A 47 -5.02 -10.61 0.49
CA ILE A 47 -5.44 -9.25 0.17
C ILE A 47 -6.92 -9.13 0.50
N ALA A 48 -7.33 -7.98 1.07
CA ALA A 48 -8.71 -7.72 1.44
C ALA A 48 -9.15 -6.29 1.10
N PRO A 49 -10.48 -6.05 1.02
CA PRO A 49 -11.02 -4.72 0.89
C PRO A 49 -10.81 -3.91 2.18
N CYS A 50 -10.48 -2.61 2.03
CA CYS A 50 -10.33 -1.69 3.15
C CYS A 50 -10.85 -0.26 2.85
N ALA A 51 -11.80 -0.13 1.92
CA ALA A 51 -12.49 1.13 1.70
C ALA A 51 -13.32 1.53 2.93
N THR A 52 -13.33 2.83 3.25
CA THR A 52 -14.04 3.38 4.42
C THR A 52 -15.23 4.25 4.03
N ASN A 53 -15.33 4.65 2.76
CA ASN A 53 -16.46 5.44 2.26
C ASN A 53 -17.20 4.68 1.15
N SER A 54 -18.42 5.10 0.90
CA SER A 54 -19.19 4.66 -0.27
C SER A 54 -18.51 5.07 -1.59
N ASN A 55 -18.70 4.28 -2.63
CA ASN A 55 -18.17 4.53 -3.97
C ASN A 55 -16.63 4.56 -4.07
N GLU A 56 -15.94 3.97 -3.11
CA GLU A 56 -14.50 3.79 -3.11
C GLU A 56 -14.14 2.31 -3.14
N LEU A 57 -12.99 2.00 -3.73
CA LEU A 57 -12.37 0.69 -3.67
C LEU A 57 -10.91 0.86 -3.28
N VAL A 58 -10.53 0.19 -2.22
CA VAL A 58 -9.16 0.18 -1.67
C VAL A 58 -8.84 -1.22 -1.22
N THR A 59 -7.62 -1.65 -1.46
CA THR A 59 -7.11 -2.94 -0.99
C THR A 59 -6.00 -2.76 0.04
N ASN A 60 -5.82 -3.75 0.88
CA ASN A 60 -4.68 -3.89 1.75
C ASN A 60 -4.32 -5.37 1.89
N GLY A 61 -3.04 -5.65 2.18
CA GLY A 61 -2.55 -7.01 2.39
C GLY A 61 -2.04 -7.24 3.80
N TRP A 62 -2.21 -8.46 4.31
CA TRP A 62 -1.61 -8.90 5.56
C TRP A 62 -1.27 -10.38 5.56
N SER A 63 -0.41 -10.81 6.48
CA SER A 63 -0.12 -12.21 6.74
C SER A 63 -0.92 -12.70 7.95
N PRO A 64 -1.67 -13.80 7.84
CA PRO A 64 -2.15 -14.53 9.01
C PRO A 64 -0.98 -15.03 9.86
N SER A 65 -1.21 -15.30 11.15
CA SER A 65 -0.16 -15.74 12.09
C SER A 65 0.66 -16.94 11.57
N ARG A 66 0.01 -17.88 10.91
CA ARG A 66 0.66 -19.08 10.34
C ARG A 66 1.47 -18.81 9.10
N ARG A 67 1.24 -17.73 8.37
CA ARG A 67 1.91 -17.37 7.11
C ARG A 67 1.96 -18.51 6.10
N ASP A 68 0.92 -19.34 6.03
CA ASP A 68 0.91 -20.60 5.31
C ASP A 68 -0.06 -20.66 4.11
N ASN A 69 -0.60 -19.52 3.69
CA ASN A 69 -1.35 -19.45 2.44
C ASN A 69 -0.45 -19.69 1.24
N LYS A 70 -1.05 -20.13 0.15
CA LYS A 70 -0.36 -20.38 -1.12
C LYS A 70 0.20 -19.12 -1.77
N THR A 71 -0.34 -17.95 -1.44
CA THR A 71 0.03 -16.66 -2.03
C THR A 71 0.82 -15.80 -1.06
N ALA A 72 1.62 -14.91 -1.62
CA ALA A 72 2.23 -13.79 -0.96
C ALA A 72 1.83 -12.49 -1.66
N ASN A 73 1.79 -11.38 -0.96
CA ASN A 73 1.53 -10.08 -1.55
C ASN A 73 2.48 -9.01 -1.01
N SER A 74 2.51 -7.88 -1.69
CA SER A 74 3.27 -6.70 -1.30
C SER A 74 2.64 -5.48 -1.94
N GLY A 75 2.49 -4.41 -1.21
CA GLY A 75 2.19 -3.11 -1.76
C GLY A 75 3.39 -2.60 -2.58
N ILE A 76 3.18 -2.23 -3.83
CA ILE A 76 4.21 -1.59 -4.64
C ILE A 76 3.90 -0.11 -4.74
N VAL A 77 4.69 0.69 -4.06
CA VAL A 77 4.42 2.12 -3.89
C VAL A 77 5.35 2.97 -4.74
N VAL A 78 4.78 4.04 -5.29
CA VAL A 78 5.47 5.04 -6.11
C VAL A 78 5.47 6.37 -5.36
N GLN A 79 6.64 6.96 -5.20
CA GLN A 79 6.79 8.28 -4.60
C GLN A 79 6.05 9.33 -5.43
N LEU A 80 5.09 10.03 -4.83
CA LEU A 80 4.42 11.19 -5.39
C LEU A 80 5.15 12.48 -4.99
N LYS A 81 5.04 13.51 -5.82
CA LYS A 81 5.65 14.83 -5.62
C LYS A 81 4.56 15.89 -5.62
N LYS A 82 4.81 17.03 -4.97
CA LYS A 82 3.85 18.15 -4.90
C LYS A 82 3.27 18.56 -6.26
N LYS A 83 4.07 18.50 -7.32
CA LYS A 83 3.64 18.81 -8.70
C LYS A 83 2.65 17.84 -9.31
N ASP A 84 2.45 16.65 -8.71
CA ASP A 84 1.51 15.65 -9.19
C ASP A 84 0.07 15.96 -8.77
N PHE A 85 -0.10 16.92 -7.87
CA PHE A 85 -1.38 17.31 -7.28
C PHE A 85 -1.84 18.66 -7.81
N ASP A 86 -3.14 18.80 -8.02
CA ASP A 86 -3.76 20.09 -8.39
C ASP A 86 -3.92 20.98 -7.14
N THR A 87 -2.81 21.56 -6.71
CA THR A 87 -2.77 22.44 -5.53
C THR A 87 -3.44 23.80 -5.77
N ARG A 88 -3.65 24.22 -7.03
CA ARG A 88 -4.39 25.44 -7.35
C ARG A 88 -5.87 25.29 -7.00
N LYS A 89 -6.46 24.16 -7.39
CA LYS A 89 -7.88 23.88 -7.16
C LYS A 89 -8.17 23.44 -5.72
N TYR A 90 -7.37 22.52 -5.19
CA TYR A 90 -7.69 21.81 -3.94
C TYR A 90 -6.85 22.24 -2.74
N LYS A 91 -5.89 23.15 -2.93
CA LYS A 91 -5.03 23.71 -1.86
C LYS A 91 -4.42 22.59 -0.99
N HIS A 92 -4.65 22.64 0.31
CA HIS A 92 -4.13 21.68 1.29
C HIS A 92 -4.71 20.26 1.14
N PHE A 93 -5.86 20.11 0.49
CA PHE A 93 -6.52 18.82 0.26
C PHE A 93 -6.16 18.18 -1.08
N ALA A 94 -5.23 18.76 -1.86
CA ALA A 94 -4.94 18.30 -3.21
C ALA A 94 -4.47 16.83 -3.28
N ALA A 95 -3.68 16.37 -2.31
CA ALA A 95 -3.24 14.98 -2.23
C ALA A 95 -4.37 14.03 -1.81
N LEU A 96 -5.24 14.44 -0.90
CA LEU A 96 -6.43 13.69 -0.50
C LEU A 96 -7.40 13.53 -1.67
N GLU A 97 -7.65 14.60 -2.42
CA GLU A 97 -8.51 14.57 -3.61
C GLU A 97 -7.91 13.71 -4.73
N PHE A 98 -6.60 13.69 -4.88
CA PHE A 98 -5.91 12.80 -5.81
C PHE A 98 -6.11 11.32 -5.44
N GLN A 99 -5.94 10.98 -4.16
CA GLN A 99 -6.19 9.64 -3.63
C GLN A 99 -7.64 9.22 -3.88
N LYS A 100 -8.59 10.04 -3.48
CA LYS A 100 -10.03 9.82 -3.66
C LYS A 100 -10.42 9.59 -5.13
N LYS A 101 -9.83 10.34 -6.06
CA LYS A 101 -10.07 10.14 -7.50
C LYS A 101 -9.66 8.75 -7.98
N ILE A 102 -8.53 8.21 -7.52
CA ILE A 102 -8.07 6.87 -7.88
C ILE A 102 -9.00 5.81 -7.28
N GLU A 103 -9.37 5.95 -6.00
CA GLU A 103 -10.26 5.03 -5.29
C GLU A 103 -11.66 4.96 -5.92
N ASN A 104 -12.25 6.12 -6.24
CA ASN A 104 -13.53 6.19 -6.95
C ASN A 104 -13.45 5.66 -8.38
N LYS A 105 -12.33 5.89 -9.08
CA LYS A 105 -12.13 5.35 -10.42
C LYS A 105 -12.04 3.83 -10.40
N ALA A 106 -11.33 3.27 -9.41
CA ALA A 106 -11.26 1.82 -9.20
C ALA A 106 -12.66 1.23 -8.98
N TYR A 107 -13.47 1.83 -8.12
CA TYR A 107 -14.85 1.41 -7.86
C TYR A 107 -15.71 1.41 -9.14
N ARG A 108 -15.61 2.48 -9.96
CA ARG A 108 -16.35 2.56 -11.24
C ARG A 108 -15.88 1.50 -12.23
N LEU A 109 -14.57 1.29 -12.38
CA LEU A 109 -14.01 0.26 -13.25
C LEU A 109 -14.34 -1.17 -12.78
N SER A 110 -14.73 -1.32 -11.53
CA SER A 110 -15.19 -2.57 -10.91
C SER A 110 -16.71 -2.78 -11.01
N ASN A 111 -17.37 -2.09 -11.95
CA ASN A 111 -18.82 -2.11 -12.11
C ASN A 111 -19.56 -1.76 -10.81
N GLN A 112 -19.03 -0.80 -10.05
CA GLN A 112 -19.57 -0.34 -8.76
C GLN A 112 -19.72 -1.47 -7.73
N THR A 113 -18.79 -2.42 -7.74
CA THR A 113 -18.71 -3.51 -6.76
C THR A 113 -17.39 -3.44 -6.00
N GLN A 114 -17.25 -4.31 -4.99
CA GLN A 114 -15.96 -4.48 -4.29
C GLN A 114 -15.06 -5.56 -4.95
N LYS A 115 -15.35 -6.01 -6.18
CA LYS A 115 -14.40 -6.79 -6.97
C LYS A 115 -13.22 -5.94 -7.35
N VAL A 116 -12.00 -6.39 -7.06
CA VAL A 116 -10.81 -5.57 -7.29
C VAL A 116 -10.40 -5.54 -8.76
N PRO A 117 -10.06 -4.36 -9.32
CA PRO A 117 -9.36 -4.27 -10.59
C PRO A 117 -8.07 -5.10 -10.54
N ALA A 118 -7.92 -6.03 -11.46
CA ALA A 118 -6.78 -6.93 -11.49
C ALA A 118 -6.26 -7.14 -12.92
N GLN A 119 -4.95 -7.42 -13.00
CA GLN A 119 -4.27 -7.67 -14.27
C GLN A 119 -3.08 -8.61 -14.01
N LYS A 120 -2.83 -9.58 -14.90
CA LYS A 120 -1.58 -10.36 -14.86
C LYS A 120 -0.39 -9.42 -15.05
N LEU A 121 0.68 -9.62 -14.31
CA LEU A 121 1.83 -8.74 -14.40
C LEU A 121 2.47 -8.75 -15.79
N SER A 122 2.49 -9.88 -16.47
CA SER A 122 2.93 -9.99 -17.86
C SER A 122 2.07 -9.14 -18.82
N ASP A 123 0.74 -9.12 -18.63
CA ASP A 123 -0.18 -8.31 -19.43
C ASP A 123 -0.08 -6.82 -19.08
N PHE A 124 0.15 -6.50 -17.79
CA PHE A 124 0.45 -5.14 -17.34
C PHE A 124 1.66 -4.57 -18.09
N MET A 125 2.73 -5.37 -18.22
CA MET A 125 3.94 -4.96 -18.95
C MET A 125 3.70 -4.66 -20.42
N ASN A 126 2.71 -5.32 -21.02
CA ASN A 126 2.37 -5.19 -22.44
C ASN A 126 1.12 -4.34 -22.71
N ASP A 127 0.56 -3.71 -21.66
CA ASP A 127 -0.71 -2.96 -21.72
C ASP A 127 -1.87 -3.74 -22.34
N LYS A 128 -1.97 -5.03 -22.03
CA LYS A 128 -3.01 -5.93 -22.53
C LYS A 128 -4.04 -6.22 -21.44
N LEU A 129 -5.31 -6.29 -21.81
CA LEU A 129 -6.34 -6.79 -20.90
C LEU A 129 -6.11 -8.26 -20.61
N SER A 130 -6.12 -8.65 -19.34
CA SER A 130 -5.91 -10.05 -18.96
C SER A 130 -7.15 -10.89 -19.22
N VAL A 131 -6.96 -12.00 -19.90
CA VAL A 131 -7.97 -13.03 -20.03
C VAL A 131 -7.70 -14.12 -18.98
N ASN A 132 -8.76 -14.61 -18.30
CA ASN A 132 -8.66 -15.70 -17.32
C ASN A 132 -7.66 -15.40 -16.17
N ILE A 133 -7.96 -14.35 -15.39
CA ILE A 133 -7.21 -14.07 -14.15
C ILE A 133 -7.38 -15.26 -13.20
N PRO A 134 -6.27 -15.88 -12.72
CA PRO A 134 -6.35 -16.99 -11.76
C PRO A 134 -7.05 -16.56 -10.47
N LYS A 135 -7.60 -17.53 -9.74
CA LYS A 135 -8.17 -17.29 -8.41
C LYS A 135 -7.09 -16.70 -7.49
N THR A 136 -7.39 -15.58 -6.87
CA THR A 136 -6.51 -14.88 -5.93
C THR A 136 -7.01 -15.04 -4.49
N SER A 137 -6.25 -14.51 -3.52
CA SER A 137 -6.67 -14.48 -2.12
C SER A 137 -7.77 -13.45 -1.83
N TYR A 138 -8.10 -12.58 -2.77
CA TYR A 138 -9.10 -11.52 -2.57
C TYR A 138 -10.52 -12.10 -2.67
N ILE A 139 -11.23 -12.14 -1.54
CA ILE A 139 -12.53 -12.85 -1.41
C ILE A 139 -13.64 -12.27 -2.30
N PRO A 140 -13.85 -10.91 -2.39
CA PRO A 140 -14.90 -10.37 -3.26
C PRO A 140 -14.70 -10.70 -4.75
N GLY A 141 -13.53 -11.22 -5.13
CA GLY A 141 -13.18 -11.57 -6.50
C GLY A 141 -12.53 -10.43 -7.26
N THR A 142 -12.13 -10.73 -8.48
CA THR A 142 -11.41 -9.82 -9.36
C THR A 142 -12.24 -9.43 -10.58
N ILE A 143 -11.93 -8.29 -11.15
CA ILE A 143 -12.40 -7.88 -12.47
C ILE A 143 -11.18 -7.49 -13.32
N SER A 144 -11.13 -7.97 -14.55
CA SER A 144 -10.04 -7.65 -15.46
C SER A 144 -10.13 -6.19 -15.91
N VAL A 145 -9.08 -5.42 -15.61
CA VAL A 145 -8.96 -4.00 -15.96
C VAL A 145 -7.52 -3.73 -16.36
N LYS A 146 -7.32 -2.93 -17.40
CA LYS A 146 -5.97 -2.42 -17.72
C LYS A 146 -5.57 -1.37 -16.68
N MET A 147 -4.46 -1.56 -16.01
CA MET A 147 -3.98 -0.60 -15.01
C MET A 147 -3.60 0.77 -15.60
N SER A 148 -3.34 0.83 -16.91
CA SER A 148 -3.21 2.08 -17.65
C SER A 148 -4.50 2.91 -17.69
N GLU A 149 -5.66 2.25 -17.60
CA GLU A 149 -6.95 2.93 -17.49
C GLU A 149 -7.22 3.40 -16.06
N LEU A 150 -6.73 2.69 -15.04
CA LEU A 150 -6.92 3.06 -13.63
C LEU A 150 -6.00 4.20 -13.20
N PHE A 151 -4.70 4.03 -13.41
CA PHE A 151 -3.68 4.96 -12.93
C PHE A 151 -3.42 6.12 -13.90
N PRO A 152 -3.03 7.30 -13.39
CA PRO A 152 -2.40 8.32 -14.22
C PRO A 152 -1.19 7.76 -14.97
N ARG A 153 -1.00 8.20 -16.20
CA ARG A 153 0.06 7.69 -17.10
C ARG A 153 1.44 7.65 -16.43
N PHE A 154 1.80 8.69 -15.69
CA PHE A 154 3.11 8.74 -15.04
C PHE A 154 3.29 7.67 -13.95
N ILE A 155 2.24 7.29 -13.21
CA ILE A 155 2.28 6.19 -12.24
C ILE A 155 2.42 4.86 -12.97
N TYR A 156 1.59 4.61 -13.98
CA TYR A 156 1.62 3.39 -14.75
C TYR A 156 3.00 3.15 -15.40
N GLU A 157 3.57 4.17 -16.07
CA GLU A 157 4.90 4.08 -16.69
C GLU A 157 6.01 3.89 -15.65
N THR A 158 5.90 4.53 -14.49
CA THR A 158 6.87 4.38 -13.40
C THR A 158 6.84 2.96 -12.84
N LEU A 159 5.67 2.39 -12.61
CA LEU A 159 5.51 1.00 -12.18
C LEU A 159 6.07 0.03 -13.23
N ARG A 160 5.80 0.24 -14.53
CA ARG A 160 6.37 -0.61 -15.60
C ARG A 160 7.89 -0.62 -15.55
N GLY A 161 8.52 0.55 -15.45
CA GLY A 161 9.97 0.65 -15.34
C GLY A 161 10.51 -0.03 -14.08
N ALA A 162 9.82 0.12 -12.95
CA ALA A 162 10.21 -0.52 -11.70
C ALA A 162 10.10 -2.05 -11.76
N PHE A 163 9.06 -2.59 -12.37
CA PHE A 163 8.89 -4.04 -12.50
C PHE A 163 10.00 -4.69 -13.36
N LEU A 164 10.50 -4.00 -14.39
CA LEU A 164 11.67 -4.48 -15.13
C LEU A 164 12.92 -4.57 -14.24
N GLU A 165 13.14 -3.57 -13.38
CA GLU A 165 14.27 -3.59 -12.44
C GLU A 165 14.07 -4.65 -11.34
N PHE A 166 12.84 -4.88 -10.90
CA PHE A 166 12.53 -5.94 -9.94
C PHE A 166 12.76 -7.33 -10.55
N ASP A 167 12.40 -7.52 -11.82
CA ASP A 167 12.66 -8.79 -12.52
C ASP A 167 14.15 -9.08 -12.70
N LYS A 168 14.97 -8.05 -12.92
CA LYS A 168 16.45 -8.20 -12.92
C LYS A 168 16.99 -8.65 -11.56
N LYS A 169 16.43 -8.11 -10.46
CA LYS A 169 16.84 -8.45 -9.09
C LYS A 169 16.30 -9.81 -8.64
N MET A 170 15.12 -10.18 -9.12
CA MET A 170 14.43 -11.43 -8.78
C MET A 170 13.83 -12.02 -10.05
N SER A 171 14.67 -12.70 -10.85
CA SER A 171 14.28 -13.28 -12.14
C SER A 171 13.00 -14.12 -12.05
N GLY A 172 12.04 -13.85 -12.94
CA GLY A 172 10.70 -14.45 -12.93
C GLY A 172 9.66 -13.67 -12.10
N TYR A 173 10.02 -12.47 -11.59
CA TYR A 173 9.07 -11.59 -10.93
C TYR A 173 7.93 -11.22 -11.88
N ILE A 174 8.23 -10.91 -13.13
CA ILE A 174 7.25 -10.70 -14.19
C ILE A 174 6.81 -12.07 -14.73
N SER A 175 5.58 -12.46 -14.39
CA SER A 175 5.04 -13.75 -14.82
C SER A 175 3.50 -13.69 -14.99
N ASN A 176 2.95 -14.74 -15.60
CA ASN A 176 1.50 -14.92 -15.73
C ASN A 176 0.81 -15.27 -14.39
N ASN A 177 1.58 -15.75 -13.42
CA ASN A 177 1.08 -16.10 -12.08
C ASN A 177 1.13 -14.93 -11.09
N ALA A 178 1.89 -13.89 -11.42
CA ALA A 178 1.91 -12.65 -10.64
C ALA A 178 0.71 -11.79 -11.04
N ILE A 179 -0.13 -11.43 -10.07
CA ILE A 179 -1.35 -10.65 -10.30
C ILE A 179 -1.23 -9.29 -9.61
N VAL A 180 -1.43 -8.23 -10.36
CA VAL A 180 -1.57 -6.87 -9.83
C VAL A 180 -3.02 -6.68 -9.41
N HIS A 181 -3.25 -6.23 -8.18
CA HIS A 181 -4.52 -5.74 -7.65
C HIS A 181 -4.36 -4.26 -7.36
N ALA A 182 -5.38 -3.45 -7.60
CA ALA A 182 -5.27 -2.01 -7.39
C ALA A 182 -6.62 -1.35 -7.06
N PRO A 183 -6.55 -0.27 -6.26
CA PRO A 183 -5.36 0.37 -5.69
C PRO A 183 -5.09 -0.02 -4.22
N GLU A 184 -3.84 0.06 -3.79
CA GLU A 184 -3.46 0.25 -2.40
C GLU A 184 -2.99 1.70 -2.25
N SER A 185 -3.91 2.60 -1.95
CA SER A 185 -3.72 4.06 -2.00
C SER A 185 -3.43 4.68 -0.63
N ARG A 186 -3.61 3.91 0.45
CA ARG A 186 -3.52 4.39 1.84
C ARG A 186 -2.24 3.93 2.53
N THR A 187 -1.11 4.12 1.86
CA THR A 187 0.23 3.74 2.36
C THR A 187 0.84 4.84 3.23
N SER A 188 0.52 6.11 2.94
CA SER A 188 0.94 7.28 3.72
C SER A 188 -0.21 8.27 3.76
N SER A 189 -0.35 9.00 4.88
CA SER A 189 -1.36 10.04 4.97
C SER A 189 -1.12 11.14 3.93
N PRO A 190 -2.13 11.51 3.14
CA PRO A 190 -2.03 12.60 2.17
C PRO A 190 -2.06 13.98 2.82
N ILE A 191 -2.28 14.05 4.13
CA ILE A 191 -2.31 15.28 4.94
C ILE A 191 -1.48 15.10 6.20
N ARG A 192 -1.10 16.22 6.83
CA ARG A 192 -0.51 16.24 8.16
C ARG A 192 -1.31 17.20 9.04
N ILE A 193 -1.78 16.72 10.19
CA ILE A 193 -2.47 17.52 11.18
C ILE A 193 -1.40 18.18 12.06
N PRO A 194 -1.31 19.53 12.11
CA PRO A 194 -0.26 20.21 12.89
C PRO A 194 -0.32 19.86 14.38
N ARG A 195 0.83 19.74 15.01
CA ARG A 195 1.01 19.63 16.46
C ARG A 195 2.33 20.24 16.88
N ASN A 196 2.40 20.71 18.10
CA ASN A 196 3.65 21.17 18.71
C ASN A 196 4.63 20.01 18.89
N ASN A 197 5.90 20.23 18.60
CA ASN A 197 6.91 19.15 18.64
C ASN A 197 7.32 18.72 20.06
N ILE A 198 7.02 19.53 21.08
CA ILE A 198 7.38 19.25 22.48
C ILE A 198 6.19 18.66 23.23
N THR A 199 5.03 19.33 23.15
CA THR A 199 3.81 18.92 23.86
C THR A 199 3.03 17.85 23.11
N LEU A 200 3.25 17.71 21.81
CA LEU A 200 2.54 16.84 20.85
C LEU A 200 1.02 17.17 20.74
N GLU A 201 0.60 18.29 21.29
CA GLU A 201 -0.75 18.79 21.20
C GLU A 201 -0.92 19.72 19.99
N ASN A 202 -2.11 19.77 19.42
CA ASN A 202 -2.43 20.73 18.37
C ASN A 202 -2.37 22.17 18.89
N GLU A 203 -1.80 23.09 18.12
CA GLU A 203 -1.60 24.48 18.55
C GLU A 203 -2.87 25.32 18.50
N GLN A 204 -3.92 24.85 17.82
CA GLN A 204 -5.17 25.59 17.61
C GLN A 204 -6.35 24.99 18.39
N ILE A 205 -6.26 23.72 18.74
CA ILE A 205 -7.34 22.97 19.39
C ILE A 205 -6.81 22.32 20.65
N ASP A 206 -7.20 22.85 21.82
CA ASP A 206 -6.82 22.30 23.13
C ASP A 206 -7.40 20.89 23.31
N GLY A 207 -6.60 19.97 23.85
CA GLY A 207 -6.98 18.57 24.05
C GLY A 207 -6.88 17.68 22.81
N LEU A 208 -6.55 18.21 21.63
CA LEU A 208 -6.34 17.43 20.43
C LEU A 208 -4.87 17.01 20.30
N PHE A 209 -4.62 15.71 20.29
CA PHE A 209 -3.28 15.11 20.15
C PHE A 209 -3.18 14.28 18.86
N PRO A 210 -2.87 14.89 17.70
CA PRO A 210 -2.72 14.16 16.46
C PRO A 210 -1.57 13.15 16.54
N CYS A 211 -1.80 11.86 16.23
CA CYS A 211 -0.77 10.83 16.28
C CYS A 211 -0.92 9.77 15.18
N GLY A 212 0.16 9.06 14.96
CA GLY A 212 0.23 7.91 14.07
C GLY A 212 0.16 8.25 12.59
N GLU A 213 -0.19 7.25 11.79
CA GLU A 213 -0.17 7.33 10.33
C GLU A 213 -1.26 8.28 9.79
N GLY A 214 -2.47 8.17 10.30
CA GLY A 214 -3.60 8.99 9.83
C GLY A 214 -3.38 10.50 10.03
N ALA A 215 -2.64 10.88 11.06
CA ALA A 215 -2.26 12.26 11.35
C ALA A 215 -0.98 12.72 10.61
N GLY A 216 -0.30 11.82 9.88
CA GLY A 216 0.89 12.13 9.10
C GLY A 216 2.21 12.08 9.88
N TYR A 217 2.27 11.36 11.01
CA TYR A 217 3.47 11.25 11.86
C TYR A 217 4.16 9.88 11.82
N ALA A 218 3.60 8.93 11.12
CA ALA A 218 4.16 7.59 10.96
C ALA A 218 3.89 7.06 9.55
N GLY A 219 4.66 6.06 9.12
CA GLY A 219 4.51 5.40 7.82
C GLY A 219 4.54 3.88 7.93
N GLY A 220 4.27 3.30 9.10
CA GLY A 220 4.24 1.86 9.32
C GLY A 220 3.83 1.50 10.74
N ILE A 221 3.57 0.21 10.99
CA ILE A 221 3.01 -0.31 12.27
C ILE A 221 3.87 0.12 13.47
N MET A 222 5.17 -0.15 13.43
CA MET A 222 6.04 0.15 14.56
C MET A 222 6.21 1.65 14.80
N SER A 223 6.36 2.44 13.75
CA SER A 223 6.46 3.90 13.88
C SER A 223 5.17 4.52 14.41
N ALA A 224 4.01 3.99 14.00
CA ALA A 224 2.71 4.43 14.52
C ALA A 224 2.53 4.07 16.01
N ALA A 225 2.94 2.87 16.41
CA ALA A 225 2.91 2.45 17.81
C ALA A 225 3.79 3.32 18.70
N ILE A 226 5.05 3.57 18.28
CA ILE A 226 5.99 4.44 19.01
C ILE A 226 5.47 5.88 19.11
N ASP A 227 4.89 6.42 18.03
CA ASP A 227 4.32 7.76 18.06
C ASP A 227 3.11 7.84 19.00
N GLY A 228 2.24 6.83 18.96
CA GLY A 228 1.10 6.70 19.88
C GLY A 228 1.51 6.64 21.34
N GLU A 229 2.54 5.85 21.67
CA GLU A 229 3.10 5.76 23.03
C GLU A 229 3.62 7.13 23.52
N LYS A 230 4.41 7.82 22.68
CA LYS A 230 4.90 9.17 23.00
C LYS A 230 3.78 10.16 23.24
N VAL A 231 2.73 10.13 22.42
CA VAL A 231 1.57 11.01 22.57
C VAL A 231 0.81 10.69 23.85
N ALA A 232 0.56 9.42 24.14
CA ALA A 232 -0.10 8.99 25.38
C ALA A 232 0.66 9.45 26.63
N PHE A 233 2.00 9.37 26.62
CA PHE A 233 2.84 9.88 27.69
C PHE A 233 2.69 11.38 27.88
N LYS A 234 2.72 12.17 26.80
CA LYS A 234 2.54 13.63 26.86
C LYS A 234 1.15 14.03 27.33
N LEU A 235 0.13 13.29 26.91
CA LEU A 235 -1.25 13.49 27.41
C LEU A 235 -1.34 13.22 28.92
N SER A 236 -0.72 12.13 29.41
CA SER A 236 -0.67 11.81 30.83
C SER A 236 0.02 12.92 31.64
N GLU A 237 1.17 13.45 31.17
CA GLU A 237 1.83 14.60 31.83
C GLU A 237 0.91 15.83 31.92
N LYS A 238 0.13 16.12 30.87
CA LYS A 238 -0.82 17.25 30.85
C LYS A 238 -1.95 17.05 31.85
N ILE A 239 -2.54 15.85 31.92
CA ILE A 239 -3.64 15.53 32.86
C ILE A 239 -3.14 15.61 34.30
N THR A 240 -1.98 15.04 34.61
CA THR A 240 -1.41 15.08 35.96
C THR A 240 -1.15 16.51 36.42
N LYS A 241 -0.61 17.37 35.57
CA LYS A 241 -0.40 18.78 35.89
C LYS A 241 -1.70 19.55 36.13
N ARG A 242 -2.78 19.22 35.43
CA ARG A 242 -4.12 19.84 35.64
C ARG A 242 -4.82 19.33 36.88
N GLY A 243 -4.58 18.07 37.25
CA GLY A 243 -5.15 17.48 38.48
C GLY A 243 -4.46 17.91 39.78
N LEU A 244 -3.29 18.58 39.69
CA LEU A 244 -2.55 19.14 40.80
C LEU A 244 -2.84 20.66 41.03
N GLN A 245 -3.70 21.25 40.21
CA GLN A 245 -4.22 22.60 40.34
C GLN A 245 -5.68 22.55 40.84
#